data_bc229a4e5df13c1f46cba7541bf75cfc
#
_entry.id   bc229a4e5df13c1f46cba7541bf75cfc
#
_cell.length_a   1.000
_cell.length_b   1.000
_cell.length_c   1.000
_cell.angle_alpha   90.00
_cell.angle_beta   90.00
_cell.angle_gamma   90.00
#
_symmetry.space_group_name_H-M   'P 1'
#
loop_
_entity.id
_entity.type
_entity.pdbx_description
1 polymer ?
#
loop_
_entity_poly.entity_id
_entity_poly.type
_entity_poly.pdbx_seq_one_letter_code
_entity_poly.pdbx_strand_id
1 'polypeptide(L)'
;MSRPVSPFWPLEWWLAWWEAWGPEPYVAPLREADQARTLARLHATAFARPWDAHEFERMLCERATQGHALWRAGAMQGFILSRKVADEAEILTVVLAPSARGGGLSHRLLREHLGHLALIGVAQVHLEVDEGNAPALKLYARHGFIRVGTRTGYYAQADGSRATALTMRADLT
;
A
#
# COMPACT_ATOMS: atom_id res chain seq x y z
N MET A 1 -22.97 12.28 54.70
CA MET A 1 -21.99 13.05 53.86
C MET A 1 -21.35 12.07 52.90
N SER A 2 -21.95 11.93 51.72
CA SER A 2 -21.47 11.01 50.66
C SER A 2 -20.59 11.79 49.69
N ARG A 3 -19.34 11.39 49.53
CA ARG A 3 -18.40 11.97 48.58
C ARG A 3 -18.80 11.55 47.15
N PRO A 4 -18.82 12.44 46.17
CA PRO A 4 -19.00 12.05 44.79
C PRO A 4 -17.71 11.39 44.27
N VAL A 5 -17.80 10.17 43.79
CA VAL A 5 -16.77 9.50 43.00
C VAL A 5 -16.75 10.12 41.63
N SER A 6 -15.72 10.93 41.35
CA SER A 6 -15.48 11.40 39.97
C SER A 6 -15.11 10.19 39.09
N PRO A 7 -15.72 10.01 37.96
CA PRO A 7 -15.29 9.01 36.99
C PRO A 7 -14.06 9.48 36.25
N PHE A 8 -12.90 9.39 36.85
CA PHE A 8 -11.64 9.44 36.12
C PHE A 8 -11.49 8.08 35.44
N TRP A 9 -11.94 7.98 34.21
CA TRP A 9 -11.59 6.87 33.36
C TRP A 9 -10.10 6.99 33.05
N PRO A 10 -9.29 5.92 33.21
CA PRO A 10 -7.86 5.96 32.88
C PRO A 10 -7.70 6.35 31.39
N LEU A 11 -6.72 7.19 31.09
CA LEU A 11 -6.38 7.61 29.71
C LEU A 11 -6.20 6.41 28.77
N GLU A 12 -5.77 5.27 29.30
CA GLU A 12 -5.60 4.00 28.58
C GLU A 12 -6.93 3.44 28.04
N TRP A 13 -8.06 3.66 28.70
CA TRP A 13 -9.38 3.25 28.23
C TRP A 13 -9.90 4.14 27.11
N TRP A 14 -9.54 5.43 27.14
CA TRP A 14 -9.84 6.39 26.09
C TRP A 14 -9.07 6.06 24.79
N LEU A 15 -7.81 5.69 24.92
CA LEU A 15 -6.99 5.22 23.81
C LEU A 15 -7.51 3.90 23.25
N ALA A 16 -7.84 2.93 24.08
CA ALA A 16 -8.43 1.67 23.65
C ALA A 16 -9.81 1.85 22.98
N TRP A 17 -10.63 2.79 23.51
CA TRP A 17 -11.91 3.13 22.89
C TRP A 17 -11.72 3.87 21.55
N TRP A 18 -10.76 4.79 21.47
CA TRP A 18 -10.41 5.49 20.23
C TRP A 18 -9.83 4.54 19.18
N GLU A 19 -9.01 3.57 19.56
CA GLU A 19 -8.50 2.53 18.66
C GLU A 19 -9.60 1.56 18.18
N ALA A 20 -10.57 1.25 19.02
CA ALA A 20 -11.68 0.37 18.68
C ALA A 20 -12.77 1.07 17.86
N TRP A 21 -12.99 2.38 18.05
CA TRP A 21 -14.08 3.17 17.48
C TRP A 21 -13.60 4.41 16.73
N GLY A 22 -12.28 4.55 16.49
CA GLY A 22 -11.72 5.62 15.70
C GLY A 22 -12.30 5.62 14.28
N PRO A 23 -12.12 6.75 13.52
CA PRO A 23 -12.68 6.86 12.18
C PRO A 23 -12.23 5.71 11.30
N GLU A 24 -13.22 5.09 10.66
CA GLU A 24 -13.00 3.96 9.74
C GLU A 24 -11.95 4.32 8.69
N PRO A 25 -10.99 3.43 8.43
CA PRO A 25 -10.04 3.64 7.35
C PRO A 25 -10.77 3.76 6.02
N TYR A 26 -10.34 4.66 5.16
CA TYR A 26 -10.89 4.79 3.81
C TYR A 26 -9.75 4.86 2.78
N VAL A 27 -10.08 4.51 1.54
CA VAL A 27 -9.17 4.58 0.39
C VAL A 27 -9.63 5.70 -0.52
N ALA A 28 -8.70 6.56 -0.95
CA ALA A 28 -8.97 7.67 -1.86
C ALA A 28 -7.91 7.73 -2.96
N PRO A 29 -8.26 8.22 -4.17
CA PRO A 29 -7.30 8.43 -5.23
C PRO A 29 -6.19 9.41 -4.81
N LEU A 30 -4.96 9.10 -5.20
CA LEU A 30 -3.83 10.03 -5.16
C LEU A 30 -3.88 10.90 -6.40
N ARG A 31 -4.03 12.22 -6.24
CA ARG A 31 -4.16 13.16 -7.35
C ARG A 31 -3.30 14.40 -7.21
N GLU A 32 -2.70 14.64 -6.05
CA GLU A 32 -2.06 15.90 -5.72
C GLU A 32 -0.57 15.71 -5.49
N ALA A 33 0.23 16.52 -6.18
CA ALA A 33 1.68 16.50 -6.08
C ALA A 33 2.20 16.86 -4.67
N ASP A 34 1.41 17.59 -3.86
CA ASP A 34 1.74 17.94 -2.48
C ASP A 34 1.86 16.70 -1.55
N GLN A 35 1.24 15.58 -1.95
CA GLN A 35 1.32 14.30 -1.23
C GLN A 35 2.67 13.59 -1.41
N ALA A 36 3.47 13.98 -2.39
CA ALA A 36 4.74 13.32 -2.75
C ALA A 36 5.71 13.18 -1.59
N ARG A 37 5.82 14.19 -0.71
CA ARG A 37 6.68 14.12 0.49
C ARG A 37 6.20 13.07 1.49
N THR A 38 4.89 12.89 1.61
CA THR A 38 4.33 11.86 2.49
C THR A 38 4.55 10.46 1.91
N LEU A 39 4.38 10.30 0.59
CA LEU A 39 4.69 9.05 -0.12
C LEU A 39 6.16 8.67 0.06
N ALA A 40 7.09 9.61 -0.13
CA ALA A 40 8.53 9.38 0.05
C ALA A 40 8.87 8.93 1.48
N ARG A 41 8.29 9.59 2.49
CA ARG A 41 8.48 9.18 3.90
C ARG A 41 7.97 7.77 4.16
N LEU A 42 6.78 7.42 3.68
CA LEU A 42 6.23 6.08 3.83
C LEU A 42 7.07 5.05 3.07
N HIS A 43 7.50 5.36 1.85
CA HIS A 43 8.31 4.47 1.03
C HIS A 43 9.65 4.14 1.71
N ALA A 44 10.26 5.12 2.37
CA ALA A 44 11.49 4.94 3.15
C ALA A 44 11.34 3.97 4.34
N THR A 45 10.11 3.72 4.81
CA THR A 45 9.88 2.71 5.87
C THR A 45 9.87 1.27 5.37
N ALA A 46 9.84 1.07 4.05
CA ALA A 46 9.66 -0.25 3.43
C ALA A 46 10.82 -0.66 2.51
N PHE A 47 11.57 0.30 1.98
CA PHE A 47 12.60 0.05 0.96
C PHE A 47 13.96 0.57 1.37
N ALA A 48 15.01 -0.23 1.13
CA ALA A 48 16.40 0.18 1.38
C ALA A 48 16.89 1.29 0.43
N ARG A 49 16.30 1.38 -0.76
CA ARG A 49 16.53 2.44 -1.74
C ARG A 49 15.18 3.09 -2.07
N PRO A 50 14.71 3.98 -1.17
CA PRO A 50 13.41 4.59 -1.36
C PRO A 50 13.47 5.65 -2.47
N TRP A 51 12.36 5.81 -3.16
CA TRP A 51 12.13 6.94 -4.05
C TRP A 51 11.99 8.23 -3.24
N ASP A 52 12.51 9.31 -3.77
CA ASP A 52 12.42 10.63 -3.17
C ASP A 52 11.11 11.37 -3.54
N ALA A 53 10.90 12.55 -2.96
CA ALA A 53 9.69 13.33 -3.22
C ALA A 53 9.58 13.79 -4.68
N HIS A 54 10.71 14.10 -5.34
CA HIS A 54 10.71 14.54 -6.73
C HIS A 54 10.32 13.40 -7.69
N GLU A 55 10.77 12.19 -7.41
CA GLU A 55 10.37 11.00 -8.17
C GLU A 55 8.85 10.77 -8.05
N PHE A 56 8.28 10.91 -6.84
CA PHE A 56 6.83 10.82 -6.64
C PHE A 56 6.07 11.96 -7.31
N GLU A 57 6.53 13.21 -7.21
CA GLU A 57 5.94 14.36 -7.92
C GLU A 57 5.84 14.10 -9.42
N ARG A 58 6.94 13.64 -10.02
CA ARG A 58 6.97 13.32 -11.44
C ARG A 58 5.99 12.22 -11.80
N MET A 59 5.95 11.12 -11.03
CA MET A 59 5.01 10.03 -11.27
C MET A 59 3.55 10.47 -11.14
N LEU A 60 3.21 11.29 -10.13
CA LEU A 60 1.85 11.78 -9.94
C LEU A 60 1.38 12.73 -11.04
N CYS A 61 2.31 13.41 -11.74
CA CYS A 61 2.00 14.23 -12.90
C CYS A 61 1.77 13.42 -14.20
N GLU A 62 2.20 12.16 -14.25
CA GLU A 62 2.01 11.29 -15.41
C GLU A 62 0.55 10.77 -15.48
N ARG A 63 -0.14 10.97 -16.61
CA ARG A 63 -1.51 10.44 -16.81
C ARG A 63 -1.60 8.92 -16.74
N ALA A 64 -0.49 8.23 -17.05
CA ALA A 64 -0.40 6.78 -16.96
C ALA A 64 -0.36 6.27 -15.51
N THR A 65 0.03 7.10 -14.56
CA THR A 65 0.10 6.72 -13.15
C THR A 65 -1.29 6.74 -12.51
N GLN A 66 -1.65 5.62 -11.92
CA GLN A 66 -2.85 5.44 -11.13
C GLN A 66 -2.45 5.19 -9.68
N GLY A 67 -2.99 5.93 -8.73
CA GLY A 67 -2.62 5.82 -7.33
C GLY A 67 -3.80 5.90 -6.38
N HIS A 68 -3.70 5.20 -5.26
CA HIS A 68 -4.63 5.27 -4.15
C HIS A 68 -3.88 5.34 -2.83
N ALA A 69 -4.39 6.12 -1.91
CA ALA A 69 -3.91 6.20 -0.54
C ALA A 69 -4.95 5.65 0.44
N LEU A 70 -4.47 4.96 1.45
CA LEU A 70 -5.23 4.51 2.60
C LEU A 70 -5.09 5.56 3.71
N TRP A 71 -6.21 6.06 4.20
CA TRP A 71 -6.29 7.07 5.26
C TRP A 71 -6.95 6.50 6.50
N ARG A 72 -6.48 6.93 7.67
CA ARG A 72 -7.12 6.67 8.97
C ARG A 72 -6.84 7.85 9.89
N ALA A 73 -7.87 8.38 10.53
CA ALA A 73 -7.77 9.52 11.46
C ALA A 73 -7.03 10.75 10.86
N GLY A 74 -7.28 11.05 9.57
CA GLY A 74 -6.65 12.18 8.88
C GLY A 74 -5.18 11.97 8.46
N ALA A 75 -4.59 10.82 8.78
CA ALA A 75 -3.22 10.49 8.39
C ALA A 75 -3.17 9.39 7.31
N MET A 76 -2.24 9.53 6.36
CA MET A 76 -1.98 8.51 5.35
C MET A 76 -1.27 7.33 6.00
N GLN A 77 -1.89 6.15 5.91
CA GLN A 77 -1.40 4.90 6.49
C GLN A 77 -0.75 3.96 5.45
N GLY A 78 -0.90 4.26 4.19
CA GLY A 78 -0.32 3.48 3.11
C GLY A 78 -0.75 3.99 1.75
N PHE A 79 -0.14 3.44 0.71
CA PHE A 79 -0.49 3.79 -0.67
C PHE A 79 -0.11 2.66 -1.64
N ILE A 80 -0.67 2.74 -2.83
CA ILE A 80 -0.36 1.90 -3.99
C ILE A 80 -0.24 2.78 -5.22
N LEU A 81 0.74 2.51 -6.07
CA LEU A 81 0.89 3.14 -7.38
C LEU A 81 1.01 2.08 -8.45
N SER A 82 0.34 2.33 -9.58
CA SER A 82 0.45 1.53 -10.80
C SER A 82 0.67 2.42 -12.01
N ARG A 83 1.27 1.88 -13.05
CA ARG A 83 1.35 2.48 -14.38
C ARG A 83 0.43 1.73 -15.33
N LYS A 84 -0.51 2.45 -15.97
CA LYS A 84 -1.44 1.92 -16.96
C LYS A 84 -0.91 2.16 -18.36
N VAL A 85 -0.91 1.11 -19.19
CA VAL A 85 -0.60 1.18 -20.62
C VAL A 85 -1.65 0.35 -21.36
N ALA A 86 -2.44 0.98 -22.21
CA ALA A 86 -3.57 0.38 -22.90
C ALA A 86 -4.55 -0.32 -21.91
N ASP A 87 -4.75 -1.60 -22.01
CA ASP A 87 -5.59 -2.45 -21.15
C ASP A 87 -4.80 -3.22 -20.08
N GLU A 88 -3.52 -2.90 -19.91
CA GLU A 88 -2.66 -3.49 -18.88
C GLU A 88 -2.24 -2.45 -17.84
N ALA A 89 -1.94 -2.90 -16.63
CA ALA A 89 -1.29 -2.09 -15.60
C ALA A 89 -0.20 -2.87 -14.88
N GLU A 90 0.83 -2.15 -14.44
CA GLU A 90 1.88 -2.67 -13.59
C GLU A 90 1.81 -2.00 -12.21
N ILE A 91 1.70 -2.78 -11.14
CA ILE A 91 1.86 -2.26 -9.78
C ILE A 91 3.33 -1.98 -9.54
N LEU A 92 3.66 -0.70 -9.38
CA LEU A 92 5.03 -0.22 -9.16
C LEU A 92 5.45 -0.35 -7.69
N THR A 93 4.53 -0.08 -6.77
CA THR A 93 4.79 -0.15 -5.33
C THR A 93 3.50 -0.25 -4.51
N VAL A 94 3.58 -0.97 -3.39
CA VAL A 94 2.55 -1.03 -2.34
C VAL A 94 3.23 -0.85 -1.00
N VAL A 95 2.81 0.15 -0.23
CA VAL A 95 3.38 0.45 1.08
C VAL A 95 2.30 0.63 2.12
N LEU A 96 2.53 0.07 3.31
CA LEU A 96 1.78 0.37 4.52
C LEU A 96 2.75 0.82 5.62
N ALA A 97 2.35 1.85 6.34
CA ALA A 97 3.04 2.25 7.57
C ALA A 97 3.19 1.04 8.50
N PRO A 98 4.31 0.89 9.23
CA PRO A 98 4.50 -0.24 10.14
C PRO A 98 3.33 -0.45 11.11
N SER A 99 2.76 0.64 11.65
CA SER A 99 1.61 0.64 12.56
C SER A 99 0.29 0.18 11.92
N ALA A 100 0.20 0.18 10.59
CA ALA A 100 -1.00 -0.20 9.84
C ALA A 100 -0.94 -1.65 9.31
N ARG A 101 0.14 -2.37 9.58
CA ARG A 101 0.32 -3.75 9.12
C ARG A 101 -0.44 -4.74 10.02
N GLY A 102 -0.77 -5.91 9.48
CA GLY A 102 -1.42 -6.99 10.24
C GLY A 102 -2.94 -6.91 10.37
N GLY A 103 -3.55 -5.71 10.19
CA GLY A 103 -4.98 -5.47 10.33
C GLY A 103 -5.83 -5.63 9.06
N GLY A 104 -5.33 -6.29 8.02
CA GLY A 104 -6.09 -6.49 6.77
C GLY A 104 -6.19 -5.26 5.86
N LEU A 105 -5.59 -4.13 6.23
CA LEU A 105 -5.71 -2.87 5.49
C LEU A 105 -5.06 -2.94 4.08
N SER A 106 -4.04 -3.78 3.89
CA SER A 106 -3.46 -4.05 2.57
C SER A 106 -4.46 -4.70 1.61
N HIS A 107 -5.33 -5.59 2.11
CA HIS A 107 -6.39 -6.19 1.31
C HIS A 107 -7.40 -5.14 0.84
N ARG A 108 -7.80 -4.23 1.73
CA ARG A 108 -8.71 -3.13 1.39
C ARG A 108 -8.09 -2.22 0.33
N LEU A 109 -6.85 -1.76 0.54
CA LEU A 109 -6.14 -0.89 -0.40
C LEU A 109 -6.00 -1.53 -1.78
N LEU A 110 -5.54 -2.79 -1.84
CA LEU A 110 -5.34 -3.51 -3.11
C LEU A 110 -6.68 -3.76 -3.81
N ARG A 111 -7.72 -4.20 -3.09
CA ARG A 111 -9.07 -4.43 -3.66
C ARG A 111 -9.65 -3.17 -4.29
N GLU A 112 -9.63 -2.03 -3.59
CA GLU A 112 -10.15 -0.76 -4.10
C GLU A 112 -9.35 -0.30 -5.33
N HIS A 113 -8.03 -0.48 -5.31
CA HIS A 113 -7.17 -0.12 -6.43
C HIS A 113 -7.45 -0.99 -7.66
N LEU A 114 -7.52 -2.32 -7.51
CA LEU A 114 -7.85 -3.25 -8.60
C LEU A 114 -9.24 -2.97 -9.16
N GLY A 115 -10.22 -2.70 -8.30
CA GLY A 115 -11.57 -2.30 -8.73
C GLY A 115 -11.55 -1.02 -9.57
N HIS A 116 -10.79 -0.01 -9.18
CA HIS A 116 -10.60 1.19 -9.98
C HIS A 116 -9.94 0.90 -11.34
N LEU A 117 -8.88 0.09 -11.36
CA LEU A 117 -8.20 -0.30 -12.60
C LEU A 117 -9.17 -1.01 -13.57
N ALA A 118 -10.01 -1.92 -13.07
CA ALA A 118 -11.04 -2.57 -13.87
C ALA A 118 -12.04 -1.55 -14.45
N LEU A 119 -12.51 -0.60 -13.63
CA LEU A 119 -13.44 0.46 -14.07
C LEU A 119 -12.88 1.34 -15.18
N ILE A 120 -11.57 1.56 -15.23
CA ILE A 120 -10.91 2.35 -16.29
C ILE A 120 -10.40 1.49 -17.45
N GLY A 121 -10.89 0.22 -17.57
CA GLY A 121 -10.66 -0.65 -18.70
C GLY A 121 -9.32 -1.39 -18.68
N VAL A 122 -8.73 -1.61 -17.50
CA VAL A 122 -7.57 -2.52 -17.35
C VAL A 122 -8.08 -3.95 -17.29
N ALA A 123 -7.58 -4.81 -18.19
CA ALA A 123 -7.90 -6.22 -18.24
C ALA A 123 -6.90 -7.09 -17.48
N GLN A 124 -5.62 -6.67 -17.43
CA GLN A 124 -4.56 -7.42 -16.78
C GLN A 124 -3.69 -6.53 -15.90
N VAL A 125 -3.31 -7.05 -14.73
CA VAL A 125 -2.40 -6.37 -13.81
C VAL A 125 -1.19 -7.25 -13.52
N HIS A 126 -0.02 -6.66 -13.66
CA HIS A 126 1.27 -7.29 -13.41
C HIS A 126 1.95 -6.67 -12.19
N LEU A 127 2.83 -7.41 -11.54
CA LEU A 127 3.73 -6.93 -10.50
C LEU A 127 4.99 -7.78 -10.41
N GLU A 128 6.04 -7.20 -9.83
CA GLU A 128 7.21 -7.93 -9.38
C GLU A 128 7.29 -7.92 -7.85
N VAL A 129 7.62 -9.06 -7.24
CA VAL A 129 7.72 -9.22 -5.79
C VAL A 129 8.91 -10.09 -5.44
N ASP A 130 9.60 -9.75 -4.35
CA ASP A 130 10.68 -10.58 -3.79
C ASP A 130 10.10 -11.95 -3.37
N GLU A 131 10.73 -13.04 -3.81
CA GLU A 131 10.35 -14.42 -3.45
C GLU A 131 10.36 -14.65 -1.93
N GLY A 132 11.20 -13.93 -1.19
CA GLY A 132 11.25 -13.95 0.28
C GLY A 132 10.12 -13.17 0.96
N ASN A 133 9.35 -12.35 0.23
CA ASN A 133 8.29 -11.55 0.81
C ASN A 133 6.98 -12.33 0.96
N ALA A 134 6.97 -13.32 1.87
CA ALA A 134 5.82 -14.18 2.09
C ALA A 134 4.51 -13.44 2.42
N PRO A 135 4.49 -12.33 3.20
CA PRO A 135 3.28 -11.56 3.42
C PRO A 135 2.70 -10.95 2.14
N ALA A 136 3.54 -10.40 1.26
CA ALA A 136 3.09 -9.82 -0.01
C ALA A 136 2.60 -10.92 -0.98
N LEU A 137 3.31 -12.04 -1.08
CA LEU A 137 2.88 -13.19 -1.89
C LEU A 137 1.51 -13.69 -1.47
N LYS A 138 1.25 -13.82 -0.16
CA LYS A 138 -0.04 -14.23 0.38
C LYS A 138 -1.14 -13.20 0.08
N LEU A 139 -0.82 -11.90 0.14
CA LEU A 139 -1.74 -10.84 -0.24
C LEU A 139 -2.14 -10.95 -1.70
N TYR A 140 -1.17 -11.02 -2.61
CA TYR A 140 -1.41 -11.06 -4.05
C TYR A 140 -2.15 -12.34 -4.49
N ALA A 141 -1.76 -13.51 -3.96
CA ALA A 141 -2.47 -14.76 -4.25
C ALA A 141 -3.95 -14.71 -3.88
N ARG A 142 -4.33 -14.06 -2.77
CA ARG A 142 -5.73 -13.87 -2.36
C ARG A 142 -6.52 -12.94 -3.29
N HIS A 143 -5.83 -12.13 -4.09
CA HIS A 143 -6.44 -11.24 -5.08
C HIS A 143 -6.31 -11.78 -6.51
N GLY A 144 -6.10 -13.08 -6.67
CA GLY A 144 -6.10 -13.74 -7.97
C GLY A 144 -4.79 -13.65 -8.75
N PHE A 145 -3.73 -13.09 -8.15
CA PHE A 145 -2.43 -13.07 -8.80
C PHE A 145 -1.81 -14.47 -8.82
N ILE A 146 -1.38 -14.89 -10.00
CA ILE A 146 -0.64 -16.12 -10.25
C ILE A 146 0.80 -15.78 -10.68
N ARG A 147 1.75 -16.64 -10.34
CA ARG A 147 3.13 -16.53 -10.83
C ARG A 147 3.19 -16.85 -12.31
N VAL A 148 3.73 -15.93 -13.10
CA VAL A 148 3.92 -16.09 -14.56
C VAL A 148 5.39 -16.08 -14.97
N GLY A 149 6.29 -15.69 -14.09
CA GLY A 149 7.71 -15.62 -14.38
C GLY A 149 8.59 -15.53 -13.14
N THR A 150 9.90 -15.57 -13.38
CA THR A 150 10.93 -15.41 -12.35
C THR A 150 12.10 -14.66 -12.97
N ARG A 151 12.59 -13.66 -12.24
CA ARG A 151 13.77 -12.90 -12.62
C ARG A 151 14.86 -13.12 -11.56
N THR A 152 15.81 -13.99 -11.85
CA THR A 152 16.91 -14.29 -10.93
C THR A 152 17.89 -13.13 -10.83
N GLY A 153 18.37 -12.84 -9.62
CA GLY A 153 19.40 -11.83 -9.38
C GLY A 153 18.98 -10.38 -9.54
N TYR A 154 17.69 -10.08 -9.36
CA TYR A 154 17.12 -8.75 -9.63
C TYR A 154 17.34 -7.75 -8.49
N TYR A 155 17.15 -8.14 -7.23
CA TYR A 155 17.34 -7.26 -6.08
C TYR A 155 18.71 -7.51 -5.43
N ALA A 156 19.53 -6.47 -5.28
CA ALA A 156 20.71 -6.52 -4.43
C ALA A 156 20.26 -6.46 -2.96
N GLN A 157 20.58 -7.50 -2.18
CA GLN A 157 20.35 -7.50 -0.74
C GLN A 157 21.49 -6.80 0.00
N ALA A 158 21.26 -6.42 1.26
CA ALA A 158 22.25 -5.72 2.09
C ALA A 158 23.50 -6.59 2.38
N ASP A 159 23.38 -7.90 2.29
CA ASP A 159 24.46 -8.89 2.46
C ASP A 159 25.24 -9.18 1.16
N GLY A 160 24.94 -8.47 0.07
CA GLY A 160 25.56 -8.68 -1.25
C GLY A 160 24.96 -9.84 -2.05
N SER A 161 24.01 -10.59 -1.50
CA SER A 161 23.26 -11.59 -2.25
C SER A 161 22.26 -10.94 -3.21
N ARG A 162 21.80 -11.67 -4.21
CA ARG A 162 20.79 -11.19 -5.15
C ARG A 162 19.49 -11.96 -4.92
N ALA A 163 18.44 -11.26 -4.55
CA ALA A 163 17.12 -11.85 -4.42
C ALA A 163 16.48 -12.13 -5.78
N THR A 164 15.70 -13.16 -5.81
CA THR A 164 14.86 -13.54 -6.96
C THR A 164 13.55 -12.78 -6.89
N ALA A 165 13.20 -12.07 -7.97
CA ALA A 165 11.87 -11.49 -8.14
C ALA A 165 10.96 -12.49 -8.84
N LEU A 166 9.74 -12.62 -8.32
CA LEU A 166 8.65 -13.32 -8.99
C LEU A 166 7.82 -12.30 -9.75
N THR A 167 7.56 -12.57 -11.04
CA THR A 167 6.56 -11.82 -11.81
C THR A 167 5.21 -12.49 -11.61
N MET A 168 4.22 -11.72 -11.18
CA MET A 168 2.86 -12.20 -10.96
C MET A 168 1.86 -11.41 -11.83
N ARG A 169 0.75 -12.06 -12.21
CA ARG A 169 -0.32 -11.48 -13.01
C ARG A 169 -1.68 -11.82 -12.42
N ALA A 170 -2.61 -10.88 -12.50
CA ALA A 170 -4.04 -11.10 -12.27
C ALA A 170 -4.84 -10.59 -13.48
N ASP A 171 -5.88 -11.31 -13.87
CA ASP A 171 -6.85 -10.88 -14.87
C ASP A 171 -8.02 -10.19 -14.14
N LEU A 172 -8.39 -8.97 -14.58
CA LEU A 172 -9.50 -8.20 -14.04
C LEU A 172 -10.71 -8.37 -14.96
N THR A 173 -11.56 -9.34 -14.65
CA THR A 173 -12.82 -9.61 -15.39
C THR A 173 -14.03 -9.30 -14.53
#